data_7a3fd418b3116b1091b669e1ff102f5d
#
_entry.id   7a3fd418b3116b1091b669e1ff102f5d
#
_cell.length_a   1.000
_cell.length_b   1.000
_cell.length_c   1.000
_cell.angle_alpha   90.00
_cell.angle_beta   90.00
_cell.angle_gamma   90.00
#
_symmetry.space_group_name_H-M   'P 1'
#
loop_
_entity.id
_entity.type
_entity.pdbx_description
1 polymer ?
#
loop_
_entity_poly.entity_id
_entity_poly.type
_entity_poly.pdbx_seq_one_letter_code
_entity_poly.pdbx_strand_id
1 'polypeptide(L)'
;MGKLRRCISSFFRKPVNFNDELRTEPISRKFGFDRGCPIDRYYINSFLKQNQSLITGSVLEIAESTYSKQFGHDIASYEVLHYDDSNKKATIVGDLTKPETLPRERIDCFICTQTLNFIFDVPKAIEGSYKVLKQGGTLLCTVSGISQISRYDMDRWGDYWRFTDLSIRKLMESVFGEGNVEIVTFGNAL
;
A
#
# COMPACT_ATOMS: atom_id res chain seq x y z
N MET A 1 -21.00 -0.41 13.28
CA MET A 1 -21.50 -0.09 11.91
C MET A 1 -20.57 0.97 11.31
N GLY A 2 -19.47 0.55 10.73
CA GLY A 2 -18.53 1.42 10.02
C GLY A 2 -19.08 1.74 8.64
N LYS A 3 -19.43 3.00 8.41
CA LYS A 3 -19.89 3.46 7.11
C LYS A 3 -18.73 3.38 6.13
N LEU A 4 -18.80 2.42 5.20
CA LEU A 4 -18.07 2.50 3.91
C LEU A 4 -18.38 3.90 3.34
N ARG A 5 -17.43 4.83 3.43
CA ARG A 5 -17.52 6.05 2.62
C ARG A 5 -17.22 5.62 1.19
N ARG A 6 -18.26 5.17 0.48
CA ARG A 6 -18.27 5.17 -0.97
C ARG A 6 -17.76 6.53 -1.43
N CYS A 7 -16.81 6.54 -2.36
CA CYS A 7 -16.48 7.73 -3.15
C CYS A 7 -17.72 8.18 -3.97
N ILE A 8 -18.79 8.52 -3.30
CA ILE A 8 -20.01 9.10 -3.88
C ILE A 8 -20.04 10.56 -3.46
N SER A 9 -19.16 11.36 -4.03
CA SER A 9 -19.39 12.80 -4.12
C SER A 9 -19.11 13.26 -5.56
N SER A 10 -19.88 12.71 -6.50
CA SER A 10 -19.80 13.14 -7.90
C SER A 10 -20.46 14.50 -8.16
N PHE A 11 -21.09 15.10 -7.17
CA PHE A 11 -21.96 16.27 -7.39
C PHE A 11 -21.27 17.66 -7.26
N PHE A 12 -20.00 17.71 -6.80
CA PHE A 12 -19.27 18.99 -6.70
C PHE A 12 -17.84 18.90 -7.21
N ARG A 13 -17.62 18.22 -8.35
CA ARG A 13 -16.31 18.25 -9.01
C ARG A 13 -16.11 19.60 -9.63
N LYS A 14 -15.27 20.44 -9.04
CA LYS A 14 -14.73 21.59 -9.75
C LYS A 14 -13.95 21.07 -10.95
N PRO A 15 -14.25 21.52 -12.18
CA PRO A 15 -13.49 21.11 -13.35
C PRO A 15 -12.00 21.48 -13.15
N VAL A 16 -11.12 20.58 -13.55
CA VAL A 16 -9.68 20.88 -13.56
C VAL A 16 -9.45 21.87 -14.70
N ASN A 17 -8.90 23.04 -14.39
CA ASN A 17 -8.45 23.98 -15.40
C ASN A 17 -6.99 23.68 -15.74
N PHE A 18 -6.74 23.03 -16.87
CA PHE A 18 -5.40 22.70 -17.35
C PHE A 18 -4.61 23.94 -17.83
N ASN A 19 -5.25 25.12 -17.93
CA ASN A 19 -4.54 26.39 -18.24
C ASN A 19 -3.69 26.89 -17.04
N ASP A 20 -3.74 26.22 -15.90
CA ASP A 20 -2.91 26.50 -14.72
C ASP A 20 -1.58 25.72 -14.72
N GLU A 21 -1.01 25.36 -15.86
CA GLU A 21 0.25 24.61 -15.97
C GLU A 21 1.45 25.29 -15.28
N LEU A 22 1.38 26.60 -15.08
CA LEU A 22 2.39 27.38 -14.36
C LEU A 22 2.15 27.47 -12.85
N ARG A 23 1.15 26.77 -12.35
CA ARG A 23 0.84 26.78 -10.92
C ARG A 23 1.95 26.10 -10.10
N THR A 24 2.56 26.82 -9.17
CA THR A 24 3.59 26.32 -8.26
C THR A 24 3.02 25.70 -6.98
N GLU A 25 1.71 25.88 -6.74
CA GLU A 25 1.02 25.32 -5.59
C GLU A 25 0.21 24.08 -5.96
N PRO A 26 0.10 23.07 -5.06
CA PRO A 26 -0.69 21.90 -5.32
C PRO A 26 -2.17 22.23 -5.49
N ILE A 27 -2.84 21.56 -6.43
CA ILE A 27 -4.28 21.72 -6.68
C ILE A 27 -5.11 21.31 -5.46
N SER A 28 -4.64 20.32 -4.70
CA SER A 28 -5.23 19.87 -3.44
C SER A 28 -4.15 19.77 -2.37
N ARG A 29 -4.45 20.24 -1.15
CA ARG A 29 -3.61 20.05 0.03
C ARG A 29 -4.11 18.88 0.90
N LYS A 30 -5.13 18.14 0.42
CA LYS A 30 -5.77 16.99 1.09
C LYS A 30 -5.66 15.72 0.25
N PHE A 31 -4.54 15.53 -0.43
CA PHE A 31 -4.26 14.34 -1.28
C PHE A 31 -5.32 14.09 -2.36
N GLY A 32 -6.08 15.11 -2.77
CA GLY A 32 -7.16 14.99 -3.73
C GLY A 32 -8.51 14.54 -3.15
N PHE A 33 -8.62 14.22 -1.85
CA PHE A 33 -9.90 13.81 -1.23
C PHE A 33 -10.99 14.88 -1.29
N ASP A 34 -10.63 16.15 -1.34
CA ASP A 34 -11.54 17.29 -1.54
C ASP A 34 -12.05 17.40 -2.99
N ARG A 35 -11.52 16.61 -3.90
CA ARG A 35 -11.86 16.58 -5.33
C ARG A 35 -12.47 15.26 -5.80
N GLY A 36 -12.57 14.29 -4.91
CA GLY A 36 -13.10 12.97 -5.19
C GLY A 36 -12.18 11.84 -4.73
N CYS A 37 -12.07 10.78 -5.52
CA CYS A 37 -11.15 9.69 -5.24
C CYS A 37 -9.72 10.08 -5.68
N PRO A 38 -8.72 10.06 -4.80
CA PRO A 38 -7.33 10.28 -5.18
C PRO A 38 -6.89 9.30 -6.26
N ILE A 39 -6.02 9.77 -7.17
CA ILE A 39 -5.61 8.97 -8.32
C ILE A 39 -4.83 7.71 -7.92
N ASP A 40 -4.04 7.78 -6.85
CA ASP A 40 -3.33 6.64 -6.30
C ASP A 40 -4.30 5.53 -5.87
N ARG A 41 -5.43 5.89 -5.25
CA ARG A 41 -6.48 4.94 -4.85
C ARG A 41 -7.15 4.27 -6.05
N TYR A 42 -7.31 4.99 -7.15
CA TYR A 42 -7.79 4.41 -8.40
C TYR A 42 -6.84 3.31 -8.91
N TYR A 43 -5.53 3.58 -8.92
CA TYR A 43 -4.53 2.60 -9.37
C TYR A 43 -4.36 1.44 -8.41
N ILE A 44 -4.37 1.68 -7.09
CA ILE A 44 -4.36 0.62 -6.08
C ILE A 44 -5.56 -0.31 -6.26
N ASN A 45 -6.76 0.25 -6.38
CA ASN A 45 -7.98 -0.55 -6.59
C ASN A 45 -7.93 -1.35 -7.89
N SER A 46 -7.41 -0.77 -8.98
CA SER A 46 -7.24 -1.47 -10.26
C SER A 46 -6.26 -2.63 -10.15
N PHE A 47 -5.11 -2.41 -9.49
CA PHE A 47 -4.10 -3.42 -9.24
C PHE A 47 -4.66 -4.58 -8.40
N LEU A 48 -5.30 -4.28 -7.28
CA LEU A 48 -5.86 -5.30 -6.40
C LEU A 48 -7.00 -6.08 -7.06
N LYS A 49 -7.83 -5.41 -7.87
CA LYS A 49 -8.87 -6.07 -8.65
C LYS A 49 -8.31 -7.03 -9.70
N GLN A 50 -7.22 -6.65 -10.38
CA GLN A 50 -6.55 -7.53 -11.35
C GLN A 50 -5.94 -8.77 -10.68
N ASN A 51 -5.50 -8.64 -9.43
CA ASN A 51 -4.87 -9.70 -8.65
C ASN A 51 -5.80 -10.32 -7.60
N GLN A 52 -7.11 -10.12 -7.69
CA GLN A 52 -8.07 -10.58 -6.67
C GLN A 52 -8.04 -12.10 -6.44
N SER A 53 -7.68 -12.89 -7.46
CA SER A 53 -7.55 -14.35 -7.33
C SER A 53 -6.45 -14.79 -6.38
N LEU A 54 -5.50 -13.91 -6.05
CA LEU A 54 -4.41 -14.15 -5.10
C LEU A 54 -4.78 -13.72 -3.67
N ILE A 55 -5.90 -13.01 -3.49
CA ILE A 55 -6.34 -12.49 -2.18
C ILE A 55 -7.24 -13.52 -1.52
N THR A 56 -6.64 -14.54 -0.90
CA THR A 56 -7.35 -15.69 -0.32
C THR A 56 -6.62 -16.20 0.94
N GLY A 57 -7.27 -17.06 1.73
CA GLY A 57 -6.69 -17.66 2.93
C GLY A 57 -6.50 -16.67 4.07
N SER A 58 -5.37 -16.73 4.77
CA SER A 58 -4.99 -15.76 5.81
C SER A 58 -4.40 -14.51 5.15
N VAL A 59 -5.14 -13.40 5.14
CA VAL A 59 -4.74 -12.16 4.46
C VAL A 59 -4.31 -11.11 5.47
N LEU A 60 -3.10 -10.57 5.29
CA LEU A 60 -2.53 -9.50 6.09
C LEU A 60 -2.65 -8.16 5.36
N GLU A 61 -3.03 -7.11 6.09
CA GLU A 61 -2.94 -5.72 5.64
C GLU A 61 -2.25 -4.84 6.69
N ILE A 62 -1.78 -3.66 6.27
CA ILE A 62 -1.26 -2.64 7.18
C ILE A 62 -2.40 -1.77 7.68
N ALA A 63 -2.46 -1.55 9.00
CA ALA A 63 -3.36 -0.66 9.73
C ALA A 63 -4.85 -1.02 9.69
N GLU A 64 -5.39 -1.59 8.63
CA GLU A 64 -6.80 -1.99 8.50
C GLU A 64 -6.97 -3.13 7.50
N SER A 65 -8.16 -3.75 7.44
CA SER A 65 -8.50 -4.87 6.54
C SER A 65 -9.52 -4.47 5.48
N THR A 66 -9.32 -3.30 4.86
CA THR A 66 -10.30 -2.73 3.92
C THR A 66 -10.23 -3.40 2.56
N TYR A 67 -9.03 -3.61 2.05
CA TYR A 67 -8.82 -4.18 0.72
C TYR A 67 -9.11 -5.68 0.67
N SER A 68 -8.71 -6.44 1.69
CA SER A 68 -9.03 -7.87 1.79
C SER A 68 -10.54 -8.10 1.87
N LYS A 69 -11.29 -7.23 2.54
CA LYS A 69 -12.77 -7.29 2.58
C LYS A 69 -13.41 -6.89 1.25
N GLN A 70 -12.76 -6.04 0.48
CA GLN A 70 -13.31 -5.54 -0.79
C GLN A 70 -13.01 -6.47 -1.96
N PHE A 71 -11.82 -7.05 -2.03
CA PHE A 71 -11.31 -7.80 -3.18
C PHE A 71 -11.06 -9.28 -2.89
N GLY A 72 -11.00 -9.67 -1.62
CA GLY A 72 -10.71 -11.05 -1.24
C GLY A 72 -11.90 -11.99 -1.41
N HIS A 73 -11.58 -13.27 -1.54
CA HIS A 73 -12.53 -14.39 -1.57
C HIS A 73 -11.96 -15.56 -0.77
N ASP A 74 -12.79 -16.41 -0.25
CA ASP A 74 -12.39 -17.58 0.55
C ASP A 74 -11.39 -17.22 1.66
N ILE A 75 -11.63 -16.09 2.35
CA ILE A 75 -10.77 -15.58 3.41
C ILE A 75 -10.92 -16.42 4.67
N ALA A 76 -9.83 -17.02 5.13
CA ALA A 76 -9.78 -17.78 6.39
C ALA A 76 -9.60 -16.86 7.59
N SER A 77 -8.76 -15.83 7.47
CA SER A 77 -8.58 -14.80 8.51
C SER A 77 -8.19 -13.44 7.92
N TYR A 78 -8.67 -12.38 8.55
CA TYR A 78 -8.27 -11.00 8.30
C TYR A 78 -7.26 -10.59 9.36
N GLU A 79 -6.00 -10.47 8.98
CA GLU A 79 -4.93 -10.04 9.87
C GLU A 79 -4.57 -8.58 9.59
N VAL A 80 -4.29 -7.83 10.65
CA VAL A 80 -3.92 -6.41 10.58
C VAL A 80 -2.60 -6.22 11.32
N LEU A 81 -1.58 -5.79 10.57
CA LEU A 81 -0.28 -5.44 11.14
C LEU A 81 -0.24 -3.96 11.53
N HIS A 82 0.23 -3.68 12.72
CA HIS A 82 0.59 -2.35 13.15
C HIS A 82 1.92 -2.38 13.92
N TYR A 83 2.71 -1.31 13.83
CA TYR A 83 4.05 -1.28 14.42
C TYR A 83 4.02 -1.18 15.96
N ASP A 84 2.92 -0.74 16.56
CA ASP A 84 2.70 -0.65 17.99
C ASP A 84 1.25 -1.04 18.36
N ASP A 85 0.92 -0.96 19.64
CA ASP A 85 -0.37 -1.34 20.22
C ASP A 85 -1.44 -0.22 20.19
N SER A 86 -1.16 0.89 19.55
CA SER A 86 -2.08 2.03 19.45
C SER A 86 -3.31 1.72 18.61
N ASN A 87 -3.17 0.83 17.61
CA ASN A 87 -4.26 0.38 16.77
C ASN A 87 -5.01 -0.80 17.40
N LYS A 88 -6.19 -0.56 17.96
CA LYS A 88 -7.02 -1.61 18.58
C LYS A 88 -7.58 -2.66 17.60
N LYS A 89 -7.42 -2.47 16.28
CA LYS A 89 -7.78 -3.45 15.25
C LYS A 89 -6.61 -4.35 14.87
N ALA A 90 -5.40 -4.04 15.33
CA ALA A 90 -4.23 -4.85 15.03
C ALA A 90 -4.37 -6.25 15.65
N THR A 91 -4.16 -7.27 14.83
CA THR A 91 -4.08 -8.68 15.24
C THR A 91 -2.62 -9.12 15.38
N ILE A 92 -1.71 -8.38 14.73
CA ILE A 92 -0.27 -8.56 14.80
C ILE A 92 0.34 -7.21 15.12
N VAL A 93 1.06 -7.12 16.23
CA VAL A 93 1.89 -5.96 16.59
C VAL A 93 3.34 -6.32 16.28
N GLY A 94 3.97 -5.56 15.40
CA GLY A 94 5.34 -5.83 14.96
C GLY A 94 5.83 -4.83 13.92
N ASP A 95 7.14 -4.79 13.76
CA ASP A 95 7.84 -3.87 12.86
C ASP A 95 8.42 -4.67 11.69
N LEU A 96 8.07 -4.31 10.46
CA LEU A 96 8.59 -4.97 9.25
C LEU A 96 10.12 -4.95 9.18
N THR A 97 10.78 -3.95 9.79
CA THR A 97 12.24 -3.87 9.83
C THR A 97 12.86 -4.74 10.92
N LYS A 98 12.04 -5.35 11.77
CA LYS A 98 12.43 -6.24 12.88
C LYS A 98 11.76 -7.60 12.73
N PRO A 99 12.27 -8.46 11.83
CA PRO A 99 11.64 -9.73 11.52
C PRO A 99 11.39 -10.63 12.72
N GLU A 100 12.14 -10.45 13.83
CA GLU A 100 11.95 -11.19 15.09
C GLU A 100 10.63 -10.83 15.80
N THR A 101 10.02 -9.68 15.50
CA THR A 101 8.72 -9.25 16.06
C THR A 101 7.53 -9.80 15.27
N LEU A 102 7.77 -10.43 14.14
CA LEU A 102 6.75 -10.88 13.20
C LEU A 102 6.52 -12.38 13.28
N PRO A 103 5.29 -12.88 13.05
CA PRO A 103 5.04 -14.29 12.89
C PRO A 103 5.75 -14.83 11.65
N ARG A 104 6.13 -16.10 11.66
CA ARG A 104 6.73 -16.77 10.50
C ARG A 104 5.69 -17.61 9.77
N GLU A 105 5.74 -17.58 8.42
CA GLU A 105 5.03 -18.51 7.54
C GLU A 105 3.54 -18.66 7.90
N ARG A 106 2.89 -17.55 8.20
CA ARG A 106 1.50 -17.54 8.68
C ARG A 106 0.51 -17.03 7.64
N ILE A 107 0.97 -16.23 6.68
CA ILE A 107 0.14 -15.41 5.79
C ILE A 107 0.15 -16.01 4.38
N ASP A 108 -1.04 -16.16 3.78
CA ASP A 108 -1.19 -16.61 2.40
C ASP A 108 -1.08 -15.43 1.42
N CYS A 109 -1.65 -14.27 1.76
CA CYS A 109 -1.54 -13.06 0.97
C CYS A 109 -1.28 -11.84 1.85
N PHE A 110 -0.23 -11.06 1.55
CA PHE A 110 0.05 -9.81 2.23
C PHE A 110 -0.20 -8.63 1.29
N ILE A 111 -1.15 -7.77 1.64
CA ILE A 111 -1.46 -6.53 0.93
C ILE A 111 -0.75 -5.37 1.63
N CYS A 112 0.33 -4.87 1.01
CA CYS A 112 1.18 -3.80 1.53
C CYS A 112 1.11 -2.57 0.62
N THR A 113 0.09 -1.73 0.81
CA THR A 113 -0.13 -0.57 -0.06
C THR A 113 0.49 0.70 0.51
N GLN A 114 1.30 1.40 -0.30
CA GLN A 114 1.87 2.72 0.00
C GLN A 114 2.55 2.80 1.39
N THR A 115 3.25 1.73 1.79
CA THR A 115 3.87 1.60 3.12
C THR A 115 5.39 1.74 3.05
N LEU A 116 6.05 1.12 2.08
CA LEU A 116 7.51 1.06 2.01
C LEU A 116 8.17 2.44 1.85
N ASN A 117 7.47 3.41 1.28
CA ASN A 117 7.96 4.79 1.18
C ASN A 117 8.08 5.50 2.54
N PHE A 118 7.42 4.99 3.57
CA PHE A 118 7.46 5.49 4.95
C PHE A 118 8.44 4.73 5.85
N ILE A 119 9.15 3.75 5.33
CA ILE A 119 10.13 2.93 6.08
C ILE A 119 11.53 3.23 5.55
N PHE A 120 12.45 3.68 6.42
CA PHE A 120 13.81 4.03 5.99
C PHE A 120 14.61 2.79 5.54
N ASP A 121 14.58 1.70 6.30
CA ASP A 121 15.28 0.45 5.98
C ASP A 121 14.37 -0.46 5.13
N VAL A 122 14.21 -0.11 3.86
CA VAL A 122 13.37 -0.86 2.92
C VAL A 122 13.82 -2.30 2.72
N PRO A 123 15.12 -2.62 2.59
CA PRO A 123 15.57 -4.00 2.49
C PRO A 123 15.07 -4.88 3.63
N LYS A 124 15.23 -4.43 4.88
CA LYS A 124 14.72 -5.17 6.04
C LYS A 124 13.20 -5.28 6.08
N ALA A 125 12.49 -4.25 5.64
CA ALA A 125 11.03 -4.31 5.57
C ALA A 125 10.55 -5.35 4.54
N ILE A 126 11.27 -5.52 3.43
CA ILE A 126 10.99 -6.56 2.44
C ILE A 126 11.31 -7.95 3.01
N GLU A 127 12.44 -8.12 3.72
CA GLU A 127 12.76 -9.37 4.44
C GLU A 127 11.68 -9.73 5.47
N GLY A 128 11.19 -8.75 6.23
CA GLY A 128 10.08 -8.95 7.16
C GLY A 128 8.79 -9.34 6.45
N SER A 129 8.51 -8.71 5.31
CA SER A 129 7.34 -9.05 4.47
C SER A 129 7.43 -10.46 3.91
N TYR A 130 8.62 -10.91 3.50
CA TYR A 130 8.85 -12.28 3.05
C TYR A 130 8.67 -13.30 4.18
N LYS A 131 9.20 -12.99 5.37
CA LYS A 131 9.17 -13.88 6.54
C LYS A 131 7.76 -14.24 7.02
N VAL A 132 6.80 -13.32 6.90
CA VAL A 132 5.42 -13.58 7.34
C VAL A 132 4.66 -14.47 6.36
N LEU A 133 5.09 -14.54 5.10
CA LEU A 133 4.44 -15.34 4.07
C LEU A 133 4.74 -16.82 4.24
N LYS A 134 3.72 -17.64 4.02
CA LYS A 134 3.89 -19.09 3.84
C LYS A 134 4.65 -19.36 2.55
N GLN A 135 5.18 -20.58 2.43
CA GLN A 135 5.69 -21.05 1.14
C GLN A 135 4.58 -20.99 0.09
N GLY A 136 4.85 -20.33 -1.05
CA GLY A 136 3.86 -20.06 -2.10
C GLY A 136 2.90 -18.91 -1.80
N GLY A 137 3.08 -18.22 -0.67
CA GLY A 137 2.31 -17.01 -0.35
C GLY A 137 2.70 -15.81 -1.22
N THR A 138 1.80 -14.83 -1.35
CA THR A 138 1.94 -13.70 -2.26
C THR A 138 2.03 -12.37 -1.51
N LEU A 139 2.95 -11.50 -1.92
CA LEU A 139 2.99 -10.09 -1.54
C LEU A 139 2.38 -9.23 -2.65
N LEU A 140 1.30 -8.54 -2.38
CA LEU A 140 0.72 -7.50 -3.25
C LEU A 140 1.15 -6.13 -2.70
N CYS A 141 2.18 -5.54 -3.29
CA CYS A 141 2.77 -4.30 -2.81
C CYS A 141 2.56 -3.16 -3.80
N THR A 142 2.22 -1.97 -3.30
CA THR A 142 2.23 -0.75 -4.11
C THR A 142 3.12 0.30 -3.47
N VAL A 143 3.88 1.02 -4.30
CA VAL A 143 4.80 2.08 -3.87
C VAL A 143 4.63 3.32 -4.73
N SER A 144 5.02 4.47 -4.19
CA SER A 144 4.99 5.74 -4.92
C SER A 144 6.23 5.88 -5.82
N GLY A 145 6.00 6.12 -7.12
CA GLY A 145 7.05 6.54 -8.05
C GLY A 145 7.20 8.05 -8.08
N ILE A 146 6.14 8.75 -8.49
CA ILE A 146 6.08 10.22 -8.52
C ILE A 146 4.92 10.66 -7.64
N SER A 147 5.20 11.34 -6.56
CA SER A 147 4.19 11.93 -5.68
C SER A 147 4.78 13.12 -4.93
N GLN A 148 3.91 14.03 -4.48
CA GLN A 148 4.32 15.11 -3.60
C GLN A 148 4.83 14.57 -2.25
N ILE A 149 5.65 15.38 -1.57
CA ILE A 149 6.08 15.10 -0.19
C ILE A 149 4.86 15.23 0.73
N SER A 150 4.59 14.17 1.48
CA SER A 150 3.53 14.17 2.49
C SER A 150 4.05 14.72 3.82
N ARG A 151 3.79 15.99 4.11
CA ARG A 151 4.12 16.56 5.42
C ARG A 151 3.35 15.90 6.57
N TYR A 152 2.13 15.49 6.30
CA TYR A 152 1.29 14.79 7.27
C TYR A 152 1.90 13.45 7.71
N ASP A 153 2.44 12.67 6.77
CA ASP A 153 3.04 11.38 7.05
C ASP A 153 4.47 11.53 7.57
N MET A 154 5.23 12.52 7.04
CA MET A 154 6.60 12.82 7.45
C MET A 154 6.71 13.09 8.95
N ASP A 155 5.76 13.85 9.53
CA ASP A 155 5.75 14.20 10.94
C ASP A 155 5.35 13.03 11.86
N ARG A 156 4.84 11.92 11.30
CA ARG A 156 4.34 10.76 12.05
C ARG A 156 5.22 9.52 11.91
N TRP A 157 5.56 9.19 10.66
CA TRP A 157 6.27 7.94 10.32
C TRP A 157 7.57 8.21 9.57
N GLY A 158 7.71 9.37 8.97
CA GLY A 158 8.69 9.70 7.96
C GLY A 158 8.10 9.55 6.54
N ASP A 159 8.71 10.23 5.58
CA ASP A 159 8.42 10.10 4.13
C ASP A 159 9.77 10.12 3.41
N TYR A 160 10.32 8.93 3.13
CA TYR A 160 11.72 8.76 2.76
C TYR A 160 11.93 8.50 1.27
N TRP A 161 11.05 7.73 0.62
CA TRP A 161 11.36 7.15 -0.67
C TRP A 161 10.32 7.42 -1.74
N ARG A 162 10.84 7.56 -2.97
CA ARG A 162 10.11 7.42 -4.24
C ARG A 162 10.86 6.38 -5.05
N PHE A 163 10.16 5.39 -5.60
CA PHE A 163 10.77 4.24 -6.25
C PHE A 163 10.63 4.33 -7.75
N THR A 164 11.67 3.95 -8.47
CA THR A 164 11.56 3.56 -9.87
C THR A 164 11.21 2.08 -9.96
N ASP A 165 10.67 1.63 -11.09
CA ASP A 165 10.42 0.22 -11.38
C ASP A 165 11.68 -0.63 -11.21
N LEU A 166 12.84 -0.13 -11.66
CA LEU A 166 14.13 -0.82 -11.51
C LEU A 166 14.57 -0.91 -10.05
N SER A 167 14.41 0.15 -9.25
CA SER A 167 14.85 0.12 -7.86
C SER A 167 14.03 -0.84 -7.02
N ILE A 168 12.69 -0.80 -7.15
CA ILE A 168 11.83 -1.71 -6.39
C ILE A 168 11.97 -3.16 -6.86
N ARG A 169 12.17 -3.40 -8.17
CA ARG A 169 12.46 -4.73 -8.72
C ARG A 169 13.69 -5.33 -8.05
N LYS A 170 14.83 -4.62 -8.08
CA LYS A 170 16.07 -5.11 -7.47
C LYS A 170 15.94 -5.40 -5.98
N LEU A 171 15.23 -4.53 -5.25
CA LEU A 171 14.98 -4.73 -3.83
C LEU A 171 14.12 -5.98 -3.57
N MET A 172 13.06 -6.18 -4.35
CA MET A 172 12.19 -7.35 -4.20
C MET A 172 12.90 -8.63 -4.63
N GLU A 173 13.59 -8.64 -5.78
CA GLU A 173 14.32 -9.81 -6.29
C GLU A 173 15.44 -10.26 -5.35
N SER A 174 16.08 -9.34 -4.60
CA SER A 174 17.11 -9.70 -3.63
C SER A 174 16.59 -10.60 -2.49
N VAL A 175 15.28 -10.59 -2.23
CA VAL A 175 14.65 -11.36 -1.16
C VAL A 175 13.77 -12.49 -1.71
N PHE A 176 12.95 -12.19 -2.71
CA PHE A 176 12.02 -13.15 -3.30
C PHE A 176 12.63 -14.02 -4.40
N GLY A 177 13.82 -13.64 -4.90
CA GLY A 177 14.51 -14.30 -6.01
C GLY A 177 14.06 -13.80 -7.38
N GLU A 178 15.00 -13.85 -8.33
CA GLU A 178 14.72 -13.53 -9.74
C GLU A 178 13.61 -14.44 -10.30
N GLY A 179 12.70 -13.86 -11.09
CA GLY A 179 11.56 -14.60 -11.68
C GLY A 179 10.33 -14.72 -10.78
N ASN A 180 10.44 -14.38 -9.48
CA ASN A 180 9.30 -14.36 -8.56
C ASN A 180 8.72 -12.96 -8.34
N VAL A 181 9.18 -11.97 -9.09
CA VAL A 181 8.77 -10.57 -8.95
C VAL A 181 8.22 -10.05 -10.26
N GLU A 182 6.97 -9.64 -10.25
CA GLU A 182 6.33 -8.91 -11.34
C GLU A 182 6.14 -7.45 -10.93
N ILE A 183 6.53 -6.52 -11.80
CA ILE A 183 6.36 -5.08 -11.57
C ILE A 183 5.50 -4.50 -12.68
N VAL A 184 4.44 -3.81 -12.28
CA VAL A 184 3.56 -3.06 -13.17
C VAL A 184 3.58 -1.59 -12.78
N THR A 185 3.80 -0.71 -13.75
CA THR A 185 3.79 0.74 -13.55
C THR A 185 2.47 1.34 -14.01
N PHE A 186 1.86 2.13 -13.17
CA PHE A 186 0.59 2.82 -13.45
C PHE A 186 0.80 4.34 -13.49
N GLY A 187 0.04 5.00 -14.36
CA GLY A 187 0.03 6.45 -14.49
C GLY A 187 1.15 6.97 -15.38
N ASN A 188 1.19 8.28 -15.46
CA ASN A 188 2.22 9.06 -16.16
C ASN A 188 2.48 10.36 -15.39
N ALA A 189 3.46 11.14 -15.83
CA ALA A 189 3.84 12.42 -15.22
C ALA A 189 2.95 13.61 -15.67
N LEU A 190 1.95 13.37 -16.53
CA LEU A 190 1.04 14.40 -17.06
C LEU A 190 -0.31 14.39 -16.38
#